data_93b40ed9993d4d374a6fb58dbe269d22
#
_entry.id   93b40ed9993d4d374a6fb58dbe269d22
#
_cell.length_a   1.000
_cell.length_b   1.000
_cell.length_c   1.000
_cell.angle_alpha   90.00
_cell.angle_beta   90.00
_cell.angle_gamma   90.00
#
_symmetry.space_group_name_H-M   'P 1'
#
loop_
_entity.id
_entity.type
_entity.pdbx_description
1 polymer ?
#
loop_
_entity_poly.entity_id
_entity_poly.type
_entity_poly.pdbx_seq_one_letter_code
_entity_poly.pdbx_strand_id
1 'polypeptide(L)'
;VKKYTYPLPLRWADADAYGHVNNAKFLQYMEEARTRMFQEMLPEDEAGRRQHAFVVGRSIVDYRAPLPYREEPVDVNVWVVACRGARLELGYEIRDDGQLYAEATTTMAAYNLDTGRPRRISEAELDFLARYTEN
;
A
#
# COMPACT_ATOMS: atom_id res chain seq x y z
N VAL A 1 -1.79 15.44 6.95
CA VAL A 1 -1.00 14.68 5.97
C VAL A 1 -1.88 14.32 4.76
N LYS A 2 -1.35 14.50 3.56
CA LYS A 2 -2.03 14.09 2.35
C LYS A 2 -1.91 12.58 2.18
N LYS A 3 -3.03 11.90 1.95
CA LYS A 3 -3.06 10.47 1.73
C LYS A 3 -3.41 10.16 0.28
N TYR A 4 -2.79 9.13 -0.27
CA TYR A 4 -3.23 8.56 -1.53
C TYR A 4 -4.45 7.71 -1.24
N THR A 5 -5.56 7.97 -1.92
CA THR A 5 -6.80 7.22 -1.71
C THR A 5 -7.12 6.39 -2.95
N TYR A 6 -7.31 5.11 -2.76
CA TYR A 6 -7.78 4.22 -3.80
C TYR A 6 -9.14 3.67 -3.41
N PRO A 7 -10.21 4.00 -4.15
CA PRO A 7 -11.52 3.38 -3.93
C PRO A 7 -11.48 1.96 -4.49
N LEU A 8 -11.41 0.99 -3.62
CA LEU A 8 -11.23 -0.41 -3.98
C LEU A 8 -12.57 -1.12 -4.08
N PRO A 9 -12.94 -1.64 -5.27
CA PRO A 9 -14.14 -2.44 -5.41
C PRO A 9 -13.96 -3.78 -4.70
N LEU A 10 -14.97 -4.18 -3.93
CA LEU A 10 -14.96 -5.46 -3.24
C LEU A 10 -15.39 -6.57 -4.21
N ARG A 11 -14.82 -7.74 -4.03
CA ARG A 11 -15.21 -8.93 -4.79
C ARG A 11 -16.02 -9.85 -3.90
N TRP A 12 -17.14 -10.35 -4.44
CA TRP A 12 -17.94 -11.32 -3.70
C TRP A 12 -17.09 -12.53 -3.26
N ALA A 13 -16.18 -12.96 -4.11
CA ALA A 13 -15.32 -14.11 -3.84
C ALA A 13 -14.34 -13.87 -2.65
N ASP A 14 -14.15 -12.63 -2.23
CA ASP A 14 -13.28 -12.32 -1.08
C ASP A 14 -14.02 -12.45 0.26
N ALA A 15 -15.33 -12.61 0.23
CA ALA A 15 -16.13 -12.80 1.43
C ALA A 15 -16.02 -14.24 1.93
N ASP A 16 -16.00 -14.39 3.26
CA ASP A 16 -15.98 -15.69 3.90
C ASP A 16 -17.43 -16.16 4.22
N ALA A 17 -17.53 -17.26 4.97
CA ALA A 17 -18.83 -17.86 5.31
C ALA A 17 -19.70 -16.94 6.16
N TYR A 18 -19.12 -15.92 6.79
CA TYR A 18 -19.87 -14.96 7.62
C TYR A 18 -20.36 -13.75 6.82
N GLY A 19 -20.11 -13.69 5.52
CA GLY A 19 -20.48 -12.55 4.68
C GLY A 19 -19.56 -11.35 4.82
N HIS A 20 -18.43 -11.52 5.45
CA HIS A 20 -17.42 -10.46 5.62
C HIS A 20 -16.20 -10.75 4.75
N VAL A 21 -15.52 -9.68 4.34
CA VAL A 21 -14.25 -9.84 3.64
C VAL A 21 -13.28 -10.58 4.55
N ASN A 22 -12.69 -11.65 4.02
CA ASN A 22 -11.71 -12.45 4.76
C ASN A 22 -10.51 -11.58 5.15
N ASN A 23 -10.06 -11.69 6.39
CA ASN A 23 -8.96 -10.87 6.89
C ASN A 23 -7.67 -11.03 6.07
N ALA A 24 -7.43 -12.18 5.45
CA ALA A 24 -6.28 -12.37 4.58
C ALA A 24 -6.30 -11.47 3.35
N LYS A 25 -7.49 -11.03 2.91
CA LYS A 25 -7.64 -10.15 1.74
C LYS A 25 -7.24 -8.71 2.03
N PHE A 26 -7.23 -8.30 3.29
CA PHE A 26 -6.88 -6.94 3.67
C PHE A 26 -5.45 -6.59 3.24
N LEU A 27 -4.50 -7.52 3.38
CA LEU A 27 -3.13 -7.32 2.89
C LEU A 27 -3.10 -7.14 1.37
N GLN A 28 -3.91 -7.90 0.64
CA GLN A 28 -3.99 -7.76 -0.81
C GLN A 28 -4.59 -6.41 -1.22
N TYR A 29 -5.58 -5.92 -0.47
CA TYR A 29 -6.18 -4.62 -0.72
C TYR A 29 -5.17 -3.50 -0.52
N MET A 30 -4.37 -3.59 0.52
CA MET A 30 -3.30 -2.63 0.78
C MET A 30 -2.23 -2.68 -0.30
N GLU A 31 -1.85 -3.87 -0.74
CA GLU A 31 -0.91 -4.05 -1.84
C GLU A 31 -1.44 -3.42 -3.13
N GLU A 32 -2.71 -3.62 -3.43
CA GLU A 32 -3.29 -3.04 -4.64
C GLU A 32 -3.26 -1.51 -4.60
N ALA A 33 -3.62 -0.91 -3.48
CA ALA A 33 -3.58 0.54 -3.32
C ALA A 33 -2.15 1.07 -3.44
N ARG A 34 -1.20 0.42 -2.79
CA ARG A 34 0.21 0.77 -2.87
C ARG A 34 0.74 0.65 -4.29
N THR A 35 0.37 -0.40 -4.98
CA THR A 35 0.77 -0.62 -6.38
C THR A 35 0.24 0.50 -7.27
N ARG A 36 -1.01 0.91 -7.08
CA ARG A 36 -1.59 2.03 -7.83
C ARG A 36 -0.84 3.33 -7.57
N MET A 37 -0.50 3.58 -6.32
CA MET A 37 0.30 4.76 -5.97
C MET A 37 1.67 4.72 -6.65
N PHE A 38 2.34 3.58 -6.58
CA PHE A 38 3.68 3.42 -7.15
C PHE A 38 3.69 3.50 -8.68
N GLN A 39 2.58 3.17 -9.35
CA GLN A 39 2.49 3.30 -10.80
C GLN A 39 2.69 4.75 -11.28
N GLU A 40 2.37 5.71 -10.45
CA GLU A 40 2.59 7.12 -10.77
C GLU A 40 4.05 7.54 -10.58
N MET A 41 4.82 6.76 -9.83
CA MET A 41 6.20 7.05 -9.48
C MET A 41 7.21 6.26 -10.33
N LEU A 42 6.89 5.01 -10.64
CA LEU A 42 7.83 4.07 -11.26
C LEU A 42 8.01 4.34 -12.76
N PRO A 43 9.19 4.00 -13.31
CA PRO A 43 9.40 4.04 -14.76
C PRO A 43 8.39 3.17 -15.50
N GLU A 44 8.05 3.56 -16.73
CA GLU A 44 7.05 2.84 -17.54
C GLU A 44 7.59 1.53 -18.11
N ASP A 45 8.90 1.45 -18.38
CA ASP A 45 9.48 0.25 -18.98
C ASP A 45 9.77 -0.83 -17.92
N GLU A 46 9.76 -2.07 -18.37
CA GLU A 46 9.97 -3.21 -17.49
C GLU A 46 11.35 -3.20 -16.84
N ALA A 47 12.38 -2.87 -17.61
CA ALA A 47 13.75 -2.82 -17.09
C ALA A 47 13.88 -1.79 -15.97
N GLY A 48 13.31 -0.61 -16.17
CA GLY A 48 13.32 0.44 -15.15
C GLY A 48 12.56 0.03 -13.89
N ARG A 49 11.40 -0.63 -14.06
CA ARG A 49 10.62 -1.11 -12.90
C ARG A 49 11.40 -2.14 -12.09
N ARG A 50 12.14 -3.03 -12.75
CA ARG A 50 12.96 -4.03 -12.04
C ARG A 50 14.10 -3.40 -11.26
N GLN A 51 14.70 -2.35 -11.80
CA GLN A 51 15.79 -1.63 -11.16
C GLN A 51 15.32 -0.69 -10.05
N HIS A 52 14.04 -0.34 -10.04
CA HIS A 52 13.43 0.58 -9.08
C HIS A 52 12.29 -0.08 -8.30
N ALA A 53 12.50 -1.33 -7.90
CA ALA A 53 11.50 -2.08 -7.15
C ALA A 53 11.51 -1.69 -5.67
N PHE A 54 10.42 -2.05 -5.00
CA PHE A 54 10.30 -2.00 -3.54
C PHE A 54 9.81 -3.35 -3.08
N VAL A 55 10.45 -3.92 -2.07
CA VAL A 55 10.08 -5.22 -1.53
C VAL A 55 9.65 -5.10 -0.07
N VAL A 56 8.63 -5.87 0.30
CA VAL A 56 8.09 -5.84 1.66
C VAL A 56 8.94 -6.72 2.56
N GLY A 57 9.39 -6.15 3.68
CA GLY A 57 10.09 -6.90 4.72
C GLY A 57 9.23 -7.19 5.94
N ARG A 58 8.23 -6.36 6.21
CA ARG A 58 7.38 -6.52 7.39
C ARG A 58 6.04 -5.83 7.17
N SER A 59 4.98 -6.49 7.64
CA SER A 59 3.63 -5.92 7.66
C SER A 59 3.04 -6.10 9.04
N ILE A 60 2.42 -5.04 9.58
CA ILE A 60 1.68 -5.07 10.84
C ILE A 60 0.28 -4.60 10.53
N VAL A 61 -0.72 -5.42 10.85
CA VAL A 61 -2.13 -5.10 10.59
C VAL A 61 -2.92 -5.20 11.88
N ASP A 62 -3.69 -4.15 12.16
CA ASP A 62 -4.67 -4.15 13.23
C ASP A 62 -6.06 -4.15 12.60
N TYR A 63 -6.83 -5.20 12.86
CA TYR A 63 -8.20 -5.34 12.39
C TYR A 63 -9.13 -4.69 13.41
N ARG A 64 -9.87 -3.67 12.96
CA ARG A 64 -10.71 -2.87 13.86
C ARG A 64 -12.17 -3.24 13.82
N ALA A 65 -12.68 -3.63 12.64
CA ALA A 65 -14.07 -4.02 12.47
C ALA A 65 -14.22 -4.95 11.28
N PRO A 66 -15.21 -5.86 11.30
CA PRO A 66 -15.52 -6.66 10.13
C PRO A 66 -15.97 -5.77 8.98
N LEU A 67 -15.55 -6.10 7.76
CA LEU A 67 -15.96 -5.41 6.54
C LEU A 67 -16.99 -6.28 5.82
N PRO A 68 -18.28 -5.93 5.87
CA PRO A 68 -19.29 -6.68 5.13
C PRO A 68 -19.08 -6.52 3.63
N TYR A 69 -19.33 -7.58 2.87
CA TYR A 69 -19.37 -7.45 1.42
C TYR A 69 -20.47 -6.46 1.01
N ARG A 70 -20.14 -5.61 0.06
CA ARG A 70 -21.07 -4.63 -0.52
C ARG A 70 -20.63 -4.26 -1.92
N GLU A 71 -21.52 -3.68 -2.70
CA GLU A 71 -21.20 -3.25 -4.06
C GLU A 71 -20.38 -1.96 -4.09
N GLU A 72 -20.56 -1.09 -3.10
CA GLU A 72 -19.82 0.16 -3.01
C GLU A 72 -18.34 -0.10 -2.67
N PRO A 73 -17.42 0.65 -3.29
CA PRO A 73 -16.02 0.50 -2.93
C PRO A 73 -15.74 0.91 -1.49
N VAL A 74 -14.64 0.40 -0.95
CA VAL A 74 -14.09 0.86 0.32
C VAL A 74 -12.83 1.66 0.01
N ASP A 75 -12.58 2.70 0.79
CA ASP A 75 -11.37 3.51 0.59
C ASP A 75 -10.16 2.85 1.25
N VAL A 76 -9.10 2.69 0.47
CA VAL A 76 -7.80 2.32 0.99
C VAL A 76 -6.89 3.53 0.88
N ASN A 77 -6.50 4.07 2.01
CA ASN A 77 -5.61 5.22 2.07
C ASN A 77 -4.19 4.77 2.36
N VAL A 78 -3.23 5.38 1.67
CA VAL A 78 -1.80 5.08 1.83
C VAL A 78 -1.05 6.39 2.01
N TRP A 79 -0.11 6.42 2.93
CA TRP A 79 0.78 7.57 3.13
C TRP A 79 2.16 7.10 3.56
N VAL A 80 3.13 8.02 3.53
CA VAL A 80 4.51 7.74 3.90
C VAL A 80 4.73 8.11 5.35
N VAL A 81 5.06 7.14 6.18
CA VAL A 81 5.39 7.35 7.60
C VAL A 81 6.85 7.77 7.76
N ALA A 82 7.73 7.08 7.07
CA ALA A 82 9.17 7.37 7.10
C ALA A 82 9.84 6.93 5.81
N CYS A 83 10.86 7.65 5.41
CA CYS A 83 11.62 7.35 4.21
C CYS A 83 13.07 7.76 4.43
N ARG A 84 13.98 6.79 4.44
CA ARG A 84 15.39 7.05 4.71
C ARG A 84 16.28 5.99 4.08
N GLY A 85 17.23 6.42 3.24
CA GLY A 85 18.17 5.50 2.60
C GLY A 85 17.45 4.57 1.64
N ALA A 86 17.46 3.28 1.96
CA ALA A 86 16.72 2.26 1.22
C ALA A 86 15.37 1.93 1.86
N ARG A 87 15.12 2.44 3.06
CA ARG A 87 13.94 2.06 3.85
C ARG A 87 12.76 2.99 3.58
N LEU A 88 11.62 2.39 3.35
CA LEU A 88 10.34 3.08 3.19
C LEU A 88 9.32 2.44 4.14
N GLU A 89 8.69 3.26 4.96
CA GLU A 89 7.61 2.80 5.82
C GLU A 89 6.32 3.48 5.39
N LEU A 90 5.32 2.68 5.05
CA LEU A 90 4.02 3.16 4.61
C LEU A 90 2.96 2.87 5.67
N GLY A 91 2.04 3.81 5.84
CA GLY A 91 0.85 3.63 6.64
C GLY A 91 -0.35 3.39 5.75
N TYR A 92 -1.33 2.64 6.24
CA TYR A 92 -2.55 2.30 5.52
C TYR A 92 -3.74 2.38 6.44
N GLU A 93 -4.88 2.71 5.86
CA GLU A 93 -6.15 2.48 6.50
C GLU A 93 -7.16 2.02 5.45
N ILE A 94 -8.03 1.09 5.85
CA ILE A 94 -9.17 0.65 5.05
C ILE A 94 -10.40 1.16 5.76
N ARG A 95 -11.13 2.04 5.12
CA ARG A 95 -12.26 2.71 5.77
C ARG A 95 -13.30 3.22 4.80
N ASP A 96 -14.43 3.60 5.33
CA ASP A 96 -15.39 4.48 4.69
C ASP A 96 -15.65 5.68 5.63
N ASP A 97 -16.65 6.49 5.33
CA ASP A 97 -16.88 7.71 6.10
C ASP A 97 -17.21 7.45 7.58
N GLY A 98 -17.85 6.34 7.86
CA GLY A 98 -18.33 6.05 9.23
C GLY A 98 -17.53 5.01 9.98
N GLN A 99 -16.65 4.28 9.31
CA GLN A 99 -16.04 3.11 9.93
C GLN A 99 -14.61 2.90 9.48
N LEU A 100 -13.72 2.70 10.45
CA LEU A 100 -12.37 2.21 10.21
C LEU A 100 -12.37 0.69 10.34
N TYR A 101 -12.03 -0.02 9.27
CA TYR A 101 -12.03 -1.48 9.26
C TYR A 101 -10.67 -2.08 9.62
N ALA A 102 -9.60 -1.45 9.17
CA ALA A 102 -8.24 -1.88 9.50
C ALA A 102 -7.27 -0.71 9.34
N GLU A 103 -6.18 -0.79 10.08
CA GLU A 103 -5.03 0.09 9.88
C GLU A 103 -3.76 -0.75 9.90
N ALA A 104 -2.73 -0.31 9.19
CA ALA A 104 -1.54 -1.10 9.03
C ALA A 104 -0.32 -0.24 8.73
N THR A 105 0.83 -0.88 8.86
CA THR A 105 2.10 -0.34 8.36
C THR A 105 2.84 -1.43 7.62
N THR A 106 3.60 -1.05 6.59
CA THR A 106 4.58 -1.93 5.97
C THR A 106 5.94 -1.27 6.01
N THR A 107 6.96 -2.07 6.27
CA THR A 107 8.35 -1.66 6.09
C THR A 107 8.85 -2.29 4.81
N MET A 108 9.32 -1.46 3.90
CA MET A 108 9.78 -1.86 2.58
C MET A 108 11.22 -1.43 2.38
N ALA A 109 11.89 -2.13 1.48
CA ALA A 109 13.23 -1.75 1.03
C ALA A 109 13.21 -1.46 -0.47
N ALA A 110 13.82 -0.34 -0.84
CA ALA A 110 14.11 -0.09 -2.24
C ALA A 110 15.12 -1.13 -2.73
N TYR A 111 14.87 -1.70 -3.89
CA TYR A 111 15.57 -2.89 -4.32
C TYR A 111 15.79 -2.87 -5.83
N ASN A 112 16.91 -3.46 -6.24
CA ASN A 112 17.18 -3.68 -7.65
C ASN A 112 17.08 -5.19 -7.90
N LEU A 113 16.05 -5.60 -8.64
CA LEU A 113 15.81 -7.02 -8.90
C LEU A 113 16.86 -7.64 -9.82
N ASP A 114 17.53 -6.84 -10.65
CA ASP A 114 18.55 -7.33 -11.56
C ASP A 114 19.85 -7.65 -10.82
N THR A 115 20.22 -6.85 -9.82
CA THR A 115 21.41 -7.10 -9.01
C THR A 115 21.13 -7.95 -7.78
N GLY A 116 19.85 -8.05 -7.38
CA GLY A 116 19.48 -8.77 -6.17
C GLY A 116 19.91 -8.05 -4.90
N ARG A 117 20.00 -6.72 -4.92
CA ARG A 117 20.51 -5.93 -3.80
C ARG A 117 19.61 -4.73 -3.48
N PRO A 118 19.57 -4.31 -2.21
CA PRO A 118 18.97 -3.03 -1.85
C PRO A 118 19.68 -1.88 -2.56
N ARG A 119 18.94 -0.81 -2.78
CA ARG A 119 19.45 0.44 -3.37
C ARG A 119 18.93 1.62 -2.55
N ARG A 120 19.51 2.78 -2.76
CA ARG A 120 18.95 4.00 -2.17
C ARG A 120 17.71 4.42 -2.96
N ILE A 121 16.75 4.98 -2.26
CA ILE A 121 15.60 5.62 -2.88
C ILE A 121 16.11 6.84 -3.64
N SER A 122 15.73 6.96 -4.91
CA SER A 122 16.23 8.03 -5.79
C SER A 122 15.59 9.38 -5.44
N GLU A 123 16.22 10.46 -5.92
CA GLU A 123 15.66 11.80 -5.71
C GLU A 123 14.28 11.95 -6.33
N ALA A 124 14.07 11.38 -7.52
CA ALA A 124 12.76 11.44 -8.17
C ALA A 124 11.70 10.70 -7.34
N GLU A 125 12.07 9.56 -6.77
CA GLU A 125 11.17 8.82 -5.88
C GLU A 125 10.91 9.60 -4.59
N LEU A 126 11.93 10.21 -4.01
CA LEU A 126 11.77 11.03 -2.80
C LEU A 126 10.85 12.21 -3.06
N ASP A 127 10.97 12.86 -4.21
CA ASP A 127 10.09 13.97 -4.57
C ASP A 127 8.63 13.53 -4.67
N PHE A 128 8.38 12.39 -5.29
CA PHE A 128 7.03 11.84 -5.36
C PHE A 128 6.49 11.49 -3.98
N LEU A 129 7.28 10.77 -3.19
CA LEU A 129 6.88 10.29 -1.86
C LEU A 129 6.64 11.47 -0.89
N ALA A 130 7.33 12.58 -1.09
CA ALA A 130 7.15 13.77 -0.26
C ALA A 130 5.70 14.30 -0.31
N ARG A 131 4.97 14.05 -1.38
CA ARG A 131 3.56 14.46 -1.51
C ARG A 131 2.67 13.82 -0.44
N TYR A 132 3.05 12.64 0.03
CA TYR A 132 2.25 11.82 0.92
C TYR A 132 2.96 11.55 2.24
N THR A 133 3.99 12.33 2.53
CA THR A 133 4.79 12.12 3.74
C THR A 133 4.11 12.77 4.93
N GLU A 134 4.08 12.02 6.03
CA GLU A 134 3.60 12.47 7.31
C GLU A 134 4.59 13.48 7.90
N ASN A 135 4.08 14.60 8.40
CA ASN A 135 4.93 15.63 9.00
C ASN A 135 5.06 15.45 10.51
#